data_b7924a026b620c63d48d0a1376eee5d6
#
_entry.id   b7924a026b620c63d48d0a1376eee5d6
#
_cell.length_a   1.000
_cell.length_b   1.000
_cell.length_c   1.000
_cell.angle_alpha   90.00
_cell.angle_beta   90.00
_cell.angle_gamma   90.00
#
_symmetry.space_group_name_H-M   'P 1'
#
loop_
_entity.id
_entity.type
_entity.pdbx_description
1 polymer ?
#
loop_
_entity_poly.entity_id
_entity_poly.type
_entity_poly.pdbx_seq_one_letter_code
_entity_poly.pdbx_strand_id
1 'polypeptide(L)'
;LMFMSVEENKGRLDCGGQGVSQAVSAERFRGVRIFDISDIDHPRQVAAVQTCRGSHTHTVLADPSDSANVYIYVSGTADVRSSSELAGCSDGSPSSDTATARFRIDVIRVPLAAPQDARIVSRPRIFADPRTNAVSGLWKGGSHGAGTQQTAETDQCHDITVYPEIGL
;
A
#
# COMPACT_ATOMS: atom_id res chain seq x y z
N LEU A 1 15.88 -9.96 -6.16
CA LEU A 1 15.36 -8.80 -5.46
C LEU A 1 14.71 -9.21 -4.13
N MET A 2 14.72 -8.30 -3.16
CA MET A 2 14.00 -8.41 -1.89
C MET A 2 13.06 -7.19 -1.77
N PHE A 3 11.85 -7.42 -1.25
CA PHE A 3 10.85 -6.40 -1.02
C PHE A 3 10.58 -6.28 0.48
N MET A 4 10.61 -5.06 1.01
CA MET A 4 10.43 -4.80 2.43
C MET A 4 9.27 -3.82 2.64
N SER A 5 8.25 -4.27 3.37
CA SER A 5 7.13 -3.43 3.83
C SER A 5 7.59 -2.42 4.87
N VAL A 6 7.11 -1.19 4.75
CA VAL A 6 7.30 -0.13 5.75
C VAL A 6 5.95 0.56 5.97
N GLU A 7 5.39 0.41 7.15
CA GLU A 7 4.14 1.06 7.55
C GLU A 7 4.31 2.07 8.68
N GLU A 8 5.32 1.86 9.50
CA GLU A 8 5.58 2.62 10.71
C GLU A 8 5.73 4.13 10.42
N ASN A 9 5.10 4.97 11.26
CA ASN A 9 5.07 6.43 11.11
C ASN A 9 6.44 7.11 11.18
N LYS A 10 7.40 6.48 11.81
CA LYS A 10 8.75 7.00 12.00
C LYS A 10 9.74 6.58 10.91
N GLY A 11 9.30 5.75 9.96
CA GLY A 11 10.14 5.37 8.82
C GLY A 11 10.67 6.58 8.06
N ARG A 12 11.95 6.55 7.65
CA ARG A 12 12.64 7.64 6.96
C ARG A 12 13.11 7.23 5.58
N LEU A 13 13.17 8.17 4.64
CA LEU A 13 13.74 7.95 3.31
C LEU A 13 15.20 7.48 3.37
N ASP A 14 15.99 8.05 4.28
CA ASP A 14 17.41 7.77 4.47
C ASP A 14 17.70 6.55 5.36
N CYS A 15 16.68 5.81 5.81
CA CYS A 15 16.79 4.70 6.77
C CYS A 15 17.37 5.11 8.14
N GLY A 16 17.40 6.40 8.47
CA GLY A 16 17.94 6.91 9.74
C GLY A 16 17.12 6.46 10.95
N GLY A 17 17.81 6.04 12.02
CA GLY A 17 17.18 5.55 13.26
C GLY A 17 16.55 6.63 14.14
N GLN A 18 16.76 7.93 13.83
CA GLN A 18 16.17 9.07 14.59
C GLN A 18 14.67 9.20 14.41
N GLY A 19 14.11 8.52 13.41
CA GLY A 19 12.69 8.56 13.12
C GLY A 19 12.18 9.89 12.57
N VAL A 20 10.86 10.06 12.53
CA VAL A 20 10.17 11.29 12.13
C VAL A 20 9.15 11.65 13.20
N SER A 21 9.29 12.84 13.80
CA SER A 21 8.42 13.31 14.89
C SER A 21 7.31 14.24 14.41
N GLN A 22 7.50 14.92 13.26
CA GLN A 22 6.51 15.84 12.72
C GLN A 22 5.29 15.12 12.17
N ALA A 23 4.10 15.73 12.29
CA ALA A 23 2.87 15.20 11.71
C ALA A 23 2.95 15.11 10.18
N VAL A 24 3.60 16.09 9.53
CA VAL A 24 3.88 16.14 8.09
C VAL A 24 5.38 16.27 7.89
N SER A 25 6.00 15.42 7.09
CA SER A 25 7.44 15.44 6.85
C SER A 25 7.80 14.88 5.48
N ALA A 26 8.57 15.64 4.72
CA ALA A 26 9.14 15.17 3.45
C ALA A 26 10.18 14.04 3.63
N GLU A 27 10.68 13.84 4.84
CA GLU A 27 11.65 12.78 5.15
C GLU A 27 10.96 11.44 5.48
N ARG A 28 9.64 11.44 5.71
CA ARG A 28 8.91 10.22 6.04
C ARG A 28 8.85 9.27 4.85
N PHE A 29 9.11 8.01 5.14
CA PHE A 29 8.90 6.92 4.20
C PHE A 29 7.89 5.93 4.75
N ARG A 30 6.86 5.61 3.94
CA ARG A 30 5.96 4.48 4.11
C ARG A 30 5.67 3.89 2.75
N GLY A 31 5.71 2.58 2.62
CA GLY A 31 5.50 1.87 1.35
C GLY A 31 6.38 0.65 1.23
N VAL A 32 6.98 0.42 0.07
CA VAL A 32 7.82 -0.75 -0.19
C VAL A 32 9.22 -0.31 -0.61
N ARG A 33 10.24 -0.82 0.09
CA ARG A 33 11.64 -0.71 -0.31
C ARG A 33 12.02 -1.94 -1.13
N ILE A 34 12.83 -1.73 -2.15
CA ILE A 34 13.30 -2.77 -3.06
C ILE A 34 14.81 -2.82 -2.98
N PHE A 35 15.34 -4.00 -2.71
CA PHE A 35 16.77 -4.23 -2.59
C PHE A 35 17.24 -5.23 -3.65
N ASP A 36 18.40 -4.94 -4.22
CA ASP A 36 19.23 -5.91 -4.91
C ASP A 36 19.97 -6.72 -3.86
N ILE A 37 19.77 -8.03 -3.88
CA ILE A 37 20.39 -9.01 -2.98
C ILE A 37 21.20 -10.04 -3.78
N SER A 38 21.68 -9.70 -4.97
CA SER A 38 22.58 -10.56 -5.75
C SER A 38 23.87 -10.86 -4.98
N ASP A 39 24.33 -9.91 -4.18
CA ASP A 39 25.30 -10.10 -3.09
C ASP A 39 24.54 -9.95 -1.75
N ILE A 40 24.32 -11.08 -1.09
CA ILE A 40 23.54 -11.12 0.16
C ILE A 40 24.27 -10.45 1.34
N ASP A 41 25.59 -10.40 1.30
CA ASP A 41 26.39 -9.77 2.34
C ASP A 41 26.40 -8.23 2.20
N HIS A 42 26.08 -7.72 1.00
CA HIS A 42 26.04 -6.29 0.69
C HIS A 42 24.75 -5.90 -0.02
N PRO A 43 23.58 -6.02 0.63
CA PRO A 43 22.30 -5.66 0.03
C PRO A 43 22.25 -4.18 -0.31
N ARG A 44 21.78 -3.84 -1.52
CA ARG A 44 21.73 -2.47 -2.00
C ARG A 44 20.30 -2.06 -2.32
N GLN A 45 19.80 -0.99 -1.66
CA GLN A 45 18.49 -0.46 -2.02
C GLN A 45 18.53 0.13 -3.44
N VAL A 46 17.64 -0.36 -4.31
CA VAL A 46 17.54 0.08 -5.71
C VAL A 46 16.32 0.94 -5.97
N ALA A 47 15.26 0.77 -5.19
CA ALA A 47 14.07 1.61 -5.26
C ALA A 47 13.37 1.74 -3.90
N ALA A 48 12.51 2.76 -3.82
CA ALA A 48 11.63 3.00 -2.68
C ALA A 48 10.32 3.61 -3.21
N VAL A 49 9.23 2.85 -3.16
CA VAL A 49 7.91 3.29 -3.65
C VAL A 49 7.03 3.63 -2.46
N GLN A 50 6.62 4.90 -2.38
CA GLN A 50 5.78 5.40 -1.30
C GLN A 50 4.29 5.15 -1.59
N THR A 51 3.53 4.83 -0.55
CA THR A 51 2.07 4.68 -0.57
C THR A 51 1.42 5.59 0.47
N CYS A 52 0.12 5.84 0.32
CA CYS A 52 -0.60 6.74 1.21
C CYS A 52 -0.80 6.19 2.63
N ARG A 53 -0.81 4.88 2.79
CA ARG A 53 -1.05 4.21 4.09
C ARG A 53 0.09 3.28 4.50
N GLY A 54 1.25 3.35 3.82
CA GLY A 54 2.32 2.41 4.04
C GLY A 54 2.05 1.04 3.40
N SER A 55 2.81 0.06 3.83
CA SER A 55 2.64 -1.34 3.47
C SER A 55 2.62 -2.16 4.74
N HIS A 56 1.43 -2.60 5.18
CA HIS A 56 1.26 -3.52 6.30
C HIS A 56 1.70 -4.91 5.87
N THR A 57 1.08 -5.38 4.77
CA THR A 57 1.46 -6.59 4.08
C THR A 57 1.58 -6.31 2.58
N HIS A 58 2.28 -7.20 1.89
CA HIS A 58 2.29 -7.23 0.44
C HIS A 58 2.39 -8.65 -0.09
N THR A 59 1.84 -8.88 -1.27
CA THR A 59 2.03 -10.12 -2.02
C THR A 59 2.72 -9.83 -3.33
N VAL A 60 3.74 -10.63 -3.65
CA VAL A 60 4.49 -10.53 -4.92
C VAL A 60 3.89 -11.51 -5.91
N LEU A 61 3.54 -11.00 -7.09
CA LEU A 61 3.03 -11.76 -8.21
C LEU A 61 4.05 -11.73 -9.36
N ALA A 62 4.47 -12.91 -9.81
CA ALA A 62 5.11 -13.10 -11.10
C ALA A 62 4.04 -13.51 -12.12
N ASP A 63 3.74 -12.64 -13.09
CA ASP A 63 2.76 -12.94 -14.14
C ASP A 63 3.45 -13.76 -15.24
N PRO A 64 2.99 -14.99 -15.54
CA PRO A 64 3.59 -15.80 -16.60
C PRO A 64 3.50 -15.16 -18.00
N SER A 65 2.53 -14.25 -18.20
CA SER A 65 2.38 -13.50 -19.46
C SER A 65 3.28 -12.26 -19.55
N ASP A 66 3.90 -11.85 -18.44
CA ASP A 66 4.78 -10.68 -18.35
C ASP A 66 6.05 -11.00 -17.54
N SER A 67 6.92 -11.79 -18.14
CA SER A 67 8.18 -12.21 -17.52
C SER A 67 9.21 -11.08 -17.33
N ALA A 68 8.97 -9.89 -17.88
CA ALA A 68 9.84 -8.73 -17.72
C ALA A 68 9.60 -7.97 -16.40
N ASN A 69 8.49 -8.21 -15.74
CA ASN A 69 8.09 -7.49 -14.54
C ASN A 69 7.69 -8.45 -13.40
N VAL A 70 7.74 -7.95 -12.17
CA VAL A 70 6.97 -8.50 -11.05
C VAL A 70 6.04 -7.41 -10.52
N TYR A 71 4.92 -7.83 -9.94
CA TYR A 71 3.91 -6.94 -9.39
C TYR A 71 3.81 -7.14 -7.88
N ILE A 72 3.71 -6.04 -7.14
CA ILE A 72 3.57 -6.07 -5.69
C ILE A 72 2.20 -5.48 -5.37
N TYR A 73 1.34 -6.28 -4.80
CA TYR A 73 0.02 -5.89 -4.29
C TYR A 73 0.19 -5.47 -2.84
N VAL A 74 -0.10 -4.22 -2.55
CA VAL A 74 0.17 -3.61 -1.24
C VAL A 74 -1.13 -3.24 -0.56
N SER A 75 -1.30 -3.69 0.68
CA SER A 75 -2.30 -3.16 1.61
C SER A 75 -1.62 -2.41 2.75
N GLY A 76 -2.14 -1.22 3.06
CA GLY A 76 -1.69 -0.39 4.17
C GLY A 76 -2.82 -0.18 5.17
N THR A 77 -2.53 -0.27 6.46
CA THR A 77 -3.50 -0.11 7.54
C THR A 77 -3.27 1.17 8.37
N ALA A 78 -2.14 1.84 8.18
CA ALA A 78 -1.85 3.09 8.87
C ALA A 78 -2.81 4.22 8.46
N ASP A 79 -2.87 5.27 9.26
CA ASP A 79 -3.59 6.49 8.91
C ASP A 79 -3.15 7.03 7.56
N VAL A 80 -4.09 7.56 6.80
CA VAL A 80 -3.80 8.15 5.49
C VAL A 80 -2.91 9.38 5.66
N ARG A 81 -1.83 9.43 4.92
CA ARG A 81 -0.92 10.58 4.88
C ARG A 81 -1.63 11.80 4.29
N SER A 82 -1.29 12.98 4.81
CA SER A 82 -1.74 14.25 4.23
C SER A 82 -1.25 14.40 2.79
N SER A 83 -2.08 15.00 1.92
CA SER A 83 -1.67 15.37 0.56
C SER A 83 -0.52 16.38 0.53
N SER A 84 -0.30 17.13 1.60
CA SER A 84 0.87 18.01 1.75
C SER A 84 2.16 17.24 2.06
N GLU A 85 2.07 15.99 2.54
CA GLU A 85 3.23 15.11 2.75
C GLU A 85 3.49 14.24 1.52
N LEU A 86 2.45 13.68 0.93
CA LEU A 86 2.52 12.87 -0.29
C LEU A 86 1.36 13.24 -1.21
N ALA A 87 1.68 13.90 -2.31
CA ALA A 87 0.68 14.32 -3.29
C ALA A 87 -0.16 13.14 -3.80
N GLY A 88 -1.47 13.37 -3.96
CA GLY A 88 -2.42 12.35 -4.40
C GLY A 88 -2.96 11.44 -3.31
N CYS A 89 -2.59 11.67 -2.04
CA CYS A 89 -3.24 11.01 -0.90
C CYS A 89 -4.49 11.78 -0.48
N SER A 90 -5.57 11.04 -0.28
CA SER A 90 -6.83 11.56 0.27
C SER A 90 -7.38 10.58 1.29
N ASP A 91 -7.91 11.12 2.39
CA ASP A 91 -8.60 10.42 3.47
C ASP A 91 -10.13 10.59 3.39
N GLY A 92 -10.64 10.97 2.22
CA GLY A 92 -12.08 11.16 1.98
C GLY A 92 -12.88 9.87 2.12
N SER A 93 -14.18 10.00 2.36
CA SER A 93 -15.07 8.85 2.44
C SER A 93 -15.08 8.05 1.12
N PRO A 94 -14.94 6.72 1.15
CA PRO A 94 -15.00 5.90 -0.06
C PRO A 94 -16.31 6.04 -0.86
N SER A 95 -17.40 6.46 -0.24
CA SER A 95 -18.69 6.66 -0.92
C SER A 95 -18.75 7.94 -1.75
N SER A 96 -17.91 8.93 -1.47
CA SER A 96 -17.94 10.25 -2.12
C SER A 96 -16.63 10.68 -2.76
N ASP A 97 -15.52 10.08 -2.36
CA ASP A 97 -14.19 10.37 -2.88
C ASP A 97 -13.60 9.16 -3.60
N THR A 98 -13.55 9.24 -4.93
CA THR A 98 -12.99 8.17 -5.76
C THR A 98 -11.46 8.11 -5.74
N ALA A 99 -10.79 9.13 -5.22
CA ALA A 99 -9.33 9.21 -5.09
C ALA A 99 -8.84 8.80 -3.70
N THR A 100 -9.75 8.46 -2.78
CA THR A 100 -9.39 8.11 -1.40
C THR A 100 -8.39 6.96 -1.33
N ALA A 101 -7.52 7.02 -0.33
CA ALA A 101 -6.63 5.92 0.03
C ALA A 101 -7.30 4.87 0.93
N ARG A 102 -8.53 5.13 1.37
CA ARG A 102 -9.30 4.16 2.14
C ARG A 102 -9.81 3.05 1.25
N PHE A 103 -9.73 1.83 1.72
CA PHE A 103 -10.29 0.64 1.09
C PHE A 103 -9.84 0.43 -0.37
N ARG A 104 -8.55 0.63 -0.62
CA ARG A 104 -7.92 0.36 -1.92
C ARG A 104 -6.62 -0.44 -1.74
N ILE A 105 -6.18 -1.05 -2.82
CA ILE A 105 -4.88 -1.69 -2.95
C ILE A 105 -4.01 -0.82 -3.86
N ASP A 106 -2.73 -0.68 -3.55
CA ASP A 106 -1.75 -0.09 -4.45
C ASP A 106 -0.98 -1.23 -5.15
N VAL A 107 -0.95 -1.23 -6.49
CA VAL A 107 -0.21 -2.22 -7.30
C VAL A 107 1.05 -1.58 -7.83
N ILE A 108 2.19 -2.08 -7.40
CA ILE A 108 3.52 -1.61 -7.83
C ILE A 108 4.04 -2.56 -8.90
N ARG A 109 4.40 -2.03 -10.07
CA ARG A 109 5.16 -2.75 -11.08
C ARG A 109 6.65 -2.53 -10.88
N VAL A 110 7.42 -3.61 -10.89
CA VAL A 110 8.88 -3.60 -10.77
C VAL A 110 9.48 -4.24 -12.02
N PRO A 111 10.05 -3.45 -12.95
CA PRO A 111 10.77 -4.00 -14.09
C PRO A 111 12.03 -4.75 -13.63
N LEU A 112 12.19 -6.01 -14.03
CA LEU A 112 13.32 -6.83 -13.55
C LEU A 112 14.67 -6.34 -14.10
N ALA A 113 14.70 -5.78 -15.32
CA ALA A 113 15.90 -5.22 -15.92
C ALA A 113 16.27 -3.82 -15.37
N ALA A 114 15.31 -3.12 -14.78
CA ALA A 114 15.47 -1.74 -14.27
C ALA A 114 14.62 -1.53 -13.00
N PRO A 115 14.93 -2.22 -11.91
CA PRO A 115 14.09 -2.19 -10.68
C PRO A 115 14.00 -0.80 -10.05
N GLN A 116 14.93 0.11 -10.35
CA GLN A 116 14.86 1.52 -9.95
C GLN A 116 13.66 2.27 -10.57
N ASP A 117 13.05 1.75 -11.64
CA ASP A 117 11.87 2.31 -12.29
C ASP A 117 10.55 1.78 -11.71
N ALA A 118 10.62 1.13 -10.55
CA ALA A 118 9.45 0.65 -9.83
C ALA A 118 8.48 1.79 -9.50
N ARG A 119 7.19 1.58 -9.78
CA ARG A 119 6.16 2.58 -9.54
C ARG A 119 4.78 1.97 -9.39
N ILE A 120 3.87 2.70 -8.74
CA ILE A 120 2.45 2.34 -8.70
C ILE A 120 1.86 2.46 -10.12
N VAL A 121 1.23 1.39 -10.60
CA VAL A 121 0.59 1.33 -11.93
C VAL A 121 -0.94 1.20 -11.85
N SER A 122 -1.47 0.79 -10.71
CA SER A 122 -2.91 0.65 -10.50
C SER A 122 -3.26 0.86 -9.03
N ARG A 123 -4.49 1.31 -8.80
CA ARG A 123 -5.07 1.52 -7.47
C ARG A 123 -6.51 1.00 -7.42
N PRO A 124 -6.71 -0.33 -7.51
CA PRO A 124 -8.06 -0.89 -7.47
C PRO A 124 -8.74 -0.58 -6.14
N ARG A 125 -10.00 -0.15 -6.22
CA ARG A 125 -10.85 0.06 -5.05
C ARG A 125 -11.54 -1.27 -4.71
N ILE A 126 -11.48 -1.64 -3.44
CA ILE A 126 -12.08 -2.89 -2.98
C ILE A 126 -13.58 -2.70 -2.74
N PHE A 127 -14.38 -3.72 -3.08
CA PHE A 127 -15.84 -3.71 -3.00
C PHE A 127 -16.52 -2.56 -3.77
N ALA A 128 -15.85 -1.99 -4.76
CA ALA A 128 -16.46 -1.06 -5.68
C ALA A 128 -17.04 -1.80 -6.90
N ASP A 129 -18.24 -1.39 -7.32
CA ASP A 129 -18.81 -1.87 -8.58
C ASP A 129 -17.93 -1.37 -9.76
N PRO A 130 -17.43 -2.26 -10.63
CA PRO A 130 -16.47 -1.87 -11.67
C PRO A 130 -17.08 -0.94 -12.75
N ARG A 131 -18.41 -0.84 -12.88
CA ARG A 131 -19.06 0.01 -13.86
C ARG A 131 -19.43 1.38 -13.31
N THR A 132 -19.87 1.43 -12.05
CA THR A 132 -20.38 2.67 -11.43
C THR A 132 -19.38 3.27 -10.45
N ASN A 133 -18.36 2.50 -10.05
CA ASN A 133 -17.41 2.84 -8.99
C ASN A 133 -18.08 3.11 -7.62
N ALA A 134 -19.32 2.69 -7.45
CA ALA A 134 -20.04 2.77 -6.19
C ALA A 134 -19.49 1.72 -5.21
N VAL A 135 -19.20 2.14 -3.99
CA VAL A 135 -18.71 1.25 -2.92
C VAL A 135 -19.90 0.64 -2.19
N SER A 136 -19.90 -0.67 -2.03
CA SER A 136 -20.91 -1.41 -1.24
C SER A 136 -20.82 -1.08 0.24
N GLY A 137 -21.98 -1.20 0.93
CA GLY A 137 -22.18 -0.82 2.32
C GLY A 137 -21.10 -1.24 3.30
N LEU A 138 -20.14 -0.36 3.49
CA LEU A 138 -19.09 -0.52 4.49
C LEU A 138 -19.65 -0.22 5.87
N TRP A 139 -19.16 -0.95 6.87
CA TRP A 139 -19.50 -0.69 8.27
C TRP A 139 -18.92 0.66 8.71
N LYS A 140 -19.76 1.50 9.33
CA LYS A 140 -19.40 2.86 9.78
C LYS A 140 -18.74 2.91 11.17
N GLY A 141 -18.49 1.76 11.76
CA GLY A 141 -18.06 1.68 13.15
C GLY A 141 -19.22 1.69 14.13
N GLY A 142 -18.92 1.44 15.39
CA GLY A 142 -19.87 1.43 16.49
C GLY A 142 -20.13 0.03 17.06
N SER A 143 -21.27 -0.13 17.73
CA SER A 143 -21.71 -1.40 18.34
C SER A 143 -22.60 -2.19 17.39
N HIS A 144 -22.41 -3.49 17.33
CA HIS A 144 -23.30 -4.41 16.63
C HIS A 144 -24.54 -4.84 17.46
N GLY A 145 -24.71 -4.26 18.65
CA GLY A 145 -25.84 -4.54 19.55
C GLY A 145 -25.40 -4.74 20.99
N ALA A 146 -26.37 -5.04 21.87
CA ALA A 146 -26.08 -5.24 23.28
C ALA A 146 -25.12 -6.42 23.52
N GLY A 147 -24.09 -6.21 24.32
CA GLY A 147 -23.08 -7.24 24.64
C GLY A 147 -22.01 -7.44 23.56
N THR A 148 -22.02 -6.66 22.47
CA THR A 148 -20.99 -6.73 21.42
C THR A 148 -19.87 -5.71 21.62
N GLN A 149 -18.75 -5.92 20.94
CA GLN A 149 -17.64 -4.97 20.94
C GLN A 149 -17.97 -3.71 20.17
N GLN A 150 -17.35 -2.60 20.55
CA GLN A 150 -17.20 -1.45 19.69
C GLN A 150 -16.14 -1.77 18.61
N THR A 151 -16.49 -1.50 17.37
CA THR A 151 -15.60 -1.74 16.24
C THR A 151 -15.33 -0.45 15.47
N ALA A 152 -14.15 -0.37 14.87
CA ALA A 152 -13.79 0.74 14.00
C ALA A 152 -14.59 0.72 12.69
N GLU A 153 -14.55 1.81 11.95
CA GLU A 153 -15.05 1.89 10.58
C GLU A 153 -14.27 0.91 9.69
N THR A 154 -14.97 0.27 8.75
CA THR A 154 -14.32 -0.52 7.69
C THR A 154 -13.73 0.43 6.65
N ASP A 155 -12.42 0.63 6.67
CA ASP A 155 -11.73 1.59 5.82
C ASP A 155 -10.41 1.09 5.22
N GLN A 156 -10.04 -0.17 5.47
CA GLN A 156 -8.75 -0.73 5.09
C GLN A 156 -8.85 -2.20 4.67
N CYS A 157 -7.88 -2.64 3.87
CA CYS A 157 -7.58 -4.04 3.63
C CYS A 157 -6.37 -4.41 4.48
N HIS A 158 -6.46 -5.47 5.28
CA HIS A 158 -5.37 -5.88 6.17
C HIS A 158 -4.34 -6.73 5.42
N ASP A 159 -4.81 -7.78 4.75
CA ASP A 159 -3.96 -8.72 4.02
C ASP A 159 -4.46 -8.94 2.59
N ILE A 160 -3.53 -9.37 1.72
CA ILE A 160 -3.81 -9.72 0.34
C ILE A 160 -3.16 -11.07 0.04
N THR A 161 -3.94 -11.98 -0.52
CA THR A 161 -3.44 -13.21 -1.11
C THR A 161 -3.84 -13.25 -2.58
N VAL A 162 -2.90 -13.66 -3.44
CA VAL A 162 -3.12 -13.76 -4.88
C VAL A 162 -3.01 -15.22 -5.30
N TYR A 163 -3.96 -15.69 -6.11
CA TYR A 163 -4.02 -17.04 -6.67
C TYR A 163 -4.00 -16.94 -8.20
N PRO A 164 -2.83 -16.77 -8.82
CA PRO A 164 -2.70 -16.53 -10.26
C PRO A 164 -3.24 -17.66 -11.12
N GLU A 165 -3.20 -18.91 -10.62
CA GLU A 165 -3.66 -20.10 -11.33
C GLU A 165 -5.17 -20.09 -11.60
N ILE A 166 -5.93 -19.35 -10.81
CA ILE A 166 -7.39 -19.22 -10.94
C ILE A 166 -7.85 -17.78 -11.17
N GLY A 167 -6.91 -16.87 -11.35
CA GLY A 167 -7.19 -15.45 -11.63
C GLY A 167 -7.77 -14.67 -10.45
N LEU A 168 -7.46 -15.07 -9.22
CA LEU A 168 -7.88 -14.41 -7.97
C LEU A 168 -6.69 -13.81 -7.22
#